data_06d5d02d6580a134fbaa09f61666d668
#
_entry.id   06d5d02d6580a134fbaa09f61666d668
#
_cell.length_a   1.000
_cell.length_b   1.000
_cell.length_c   1.000
_cell.angle_alpha   90.00
_cell.angle_beta   90.00
_cell.angle_gamma   90.00
#
_symmetry.space_group_name_H-M   'P 1'
#
loop_
_entity.id
_entity.type
_entity.pdbx_description
1 polymer ?
#
loop_
_entity_poly.entity_id
_entity_poly.type
_entity_poly.pdbx_seq_one_letter_code
_entity_poly.pdbx_strand_id
1 'polypeptide(L)'
;KEEFGIYRIPCYYWITCILKIIKPESFNRCFEKWVRSIMPEKADKLTISLDGKTVRSTGKMQKYESPLHIISAQISELGLTLSQCSTEDKSNEIPTVQKLLKELNIKGTMITADALNCQKETAEIIVKQKADYLFSVKDNHPNLKKNIEDFIQDEAMQNTMQSISKTEKGHGRIEKRTAFVTNETDWLEQKNDWSNLACIGAIHTEFETDKGKSSEWHYYISSKKLTVEELLRHARKEWSVETMHWLLDVHFEEDWCRVEDKNIQKNLNIFRKCAINLIKLYKS
;
A
#
# COMPACT_ATOMS: atom_id res chain seq x y z
N LYS A 1 -17.15 10.10 28.74
CA LYS A 1 -16.97 9.14 29.87
C LYS A 1 -18.22 8.30 30.10
N GLU A 2 -19.38 8.95 30.12
CA GLU A 2 -20.68 8.33 30.41
C GLU A 2 -21.14 7.36 29.32
N GLU A 3 -20.93 7.69 28.04
CA GLU A 3 -21.32 6.87 26.89
C GLU A 3 -20.67 5.47 26.85
N PHE A 4 -19.47 5.33 27.43
CA PHE A 4 -18.71 4.06 27.42
C PHE A 4 -18.60 3.42 28.80
N GLY A 5 -19.29 3.93 29.82
CA GLY A 5 -19.19 3.44 31.20
C GLY A 5 -17.78 3.53 31.80
N ILE A 6 -16.91 4.39 31.23
CA ILE A 6 -15.54 4.56 31.71
C ILE A 6 -15.49 5.67 32.75
N TYR A 7 -15.45 5.29 33.99
CA TYR A 7 -15.40 6.20 35.14
C TYR A 7 -13.99 6.76 35.40
N ARG A 8 -12.95 5.98 35.05
CA ARG A 8 -11.55 6.35 35.31
C ARG A 8 -10.65 5.90 34.15
N ILE A 9 -9.79 6.79 33.67
CA ILE A 9 -8.74 6.43 32.72
C ILE A 9 -7.69 5.58 33.47
N PRO A 10 -7.32 4.39 32.96
CA PRO A 10 -6.28 3.58 33.56
C PRO A 10 -4.95 4.33 33.62
N CYS A 11 -4.17 4.12 34.66
CA CYS A 11 -2.82 4.67 34.72
C CYS A 11 -1.90 3.97 33.71
N TYR A 12 -0.74 4.58 33.44
CA TYR A 12 0.25 4.07 32.49
C TYR A 12 0.61 2.60 32.74
N TYR A 13 0.80 2.20 33.99
CA TYR A 13 1.11 0.83 34.36
C TYR A 13 0.05 -0.16 33.88
N TRP A 14 -1.22 0.12 34.13
CA TRP A 14 -2.32 -0.76 33.70
C TRP A 14 -2.47 -0.82 32.19
N ILE A 15 -2.30 0.29 31.50
CA ILE A 15 -2.30 0.32 30.03
C ILE A 15 -1.18 -0.58 29.48
N THR A 16 0.02 -0.50 30.06
CA THR A 16 1.16 -1.32 29.66
C THR A 16 0.89 -2.80 29.91
N CYS A 17 0.33 -3.16 31.09
CA CYS A 17 -0.05 -4.55 31.41
C CYS A 17 -1.07 -5.10 30.41
N ILE A 18 -2.11 -4.33 30.07
CA ILE A 18 -3.14 -4.74 29.10
C ILE A 18 -2.51 -4.97 27.73
N LEU A 19 -1.70 -4.02 27.24
CA LEU A 19 -1.04 -4.13 25.94
C LEU A 19 -0.08 -5.32 25.86
N LYS A 20 0.53 -5.73 26.98
CA LYS A 20 1.41 -6.89 27.05
C LYS A 20 0.66 -8.21 26.94
N ILE A 21 -0.54 -8.29 27.55
CA ILE A 21 -1.34 -9.51 27.64
C ILE A 21 -2.14 -9.76 26.36
N ILE A 22 -2.59 -8.71 25.67
CA ILE A 22 -3.36 -8.82 24.43
C ILE A 22 -2.51 -9.49 23.36
N LYS A 23 -3.02 -10.57 22.76
CA LYS A 23 -2.40 -11.20 21.58
C LYS A 23 -2.58 -10.28 20.35
N PRO A 24 -1.49 -9.80 19.73
CA PRO A 24 -1.57 -8.85 18.61
C PRO A 24 -2.46 -9.33 17.46
N GLU A 25 -2.41 -10.63 17.15
CA GLU A 25 -3.21 -11.23 16.05
C GLU A 25 -4.72 -11.18 16.36
N SER A 26 -5.09 -11.38 17.62
CA SER A 26 -6.50 -11.29 18.07
C SER A 26 -6.98 -9.85 18.06
N PHE A 27 -6.13 -8.92 18.47
CA PHE A 27 -6.44 -7.50 18.43
C PHE A 27 -6.59 -6.99 16.99
N ASN A 28 -5.67 -7.39 16.10
CA ASN A 28 -5.77 -7.04 14.69
C ASN A 28 -7.06 -7.57 14.05
N ARG A 29 -7.50 -8.79 14.39
CA ARG A 29 -8.79 -9.32 13.91
C ARG A 29 -9.99 -8.51 14.41
N CYS A 30 -9.96 -8.04 15.66
CA CYS A 30 -11.00 -7.15 16.19
C CYS A 30 -10.98 -5.80 15.47
N PHE A 31 -9.80 -5.24 15.23
CA PHE A 31 -9.59 -4.01 14.48
C PHE A 31 -10.15 -4.13 13.05
N GLU A 32 -9.80 -5.19 12.33
CA GLU A 32 -10.30 -5.45 10.98
C GLU A 32 -11.83 -5.55 10.96
N LYS A 33 -12.43 -6.32 11.87
CA LYS A 33 -13.90 -6.44 11.98
C LYS A 33 -14.56 -5.09 12.21
N TRP A 34 -13.98 -4.27 13.07
CA TRP A 34 -14.48 -2.92 13.30
C TRP A 34 -14.38 -2.05 12.03
N VAL A 35 -13.25 -2.05 11.35
CA VAL A 35 -13.10 -1.28 10.09
C VAL A 35 -14.11 -1.75 9.05
N ARG A 36 -14.30 -3.06 8.89
CA ARG A 36 -15.30 -3.61 7.97
C ARG A 36 -16.72 -3.21 8.30
N SER A 37 -17.07 -3.09 9.59
CA SER A 37 -18.43 -2.69 10.00
C SER A 37 -18.79 -1.24 9.65
N ILE A 38 -17.79 -0.42 9.37
CA ILE A 38 -17.96 0.99 9.00
C ILE A 38 -17.71 1.25 7.50
N MET A 39 -17.32 0.20 6.75
CA MET A 39 -17.12 0.31 5.30
C MET A 39 -18.47 0.37 4.56
N PRO A 40 -18.52 1.08 3.43
CA PRO A 40 -19.69 1.04 2.54
C PRO A 40 -19.89 -0.38 1.98
N GLU A 41 -21.14 -0.79 1.79
CA GLU A 41 -21.51 -2.13 1.31
C GLU A 41 -20.93 -2.49 -0.08
N LYS A 42 -20.62 -1.48 -0.92
CA LYS A 42 -20.07 -1.68 -2.27
C LYS A 42 -18.54 -1.63 -2.25
N ALA A 43 -17.92 -2.78 -2.08
CA ALA A 43 -16.46 -2.93 -2.16
C ALA A 43 -15.88 -2.89 -3.60
N ASP A 44 -16.73 -3.02 -4.63
CA ASP A 44 -16.32 -3.24 -6.03
C ASP A 44 -15.51 -2.10 -6.70
N LYS A 45 -15.23 -1.03 -5.98
CA LYS A 45 -14.44 0.11 -6.45
C LYS A 45 -13.31 0.50 -5.50
N LEU A 46 -13.07 -0.28 -4.47
CA LEU A 46 -12.05 0.06 -3.48
C LEU A 46 -10.67 -0.41 -3.94
N THR A 47 -9.69 0.42 -3.65
CA THR A 47 -8.28 0.09 -3.80
C THR A 47 -7.70 -0.21 -2.42
N ILE A 48 -7.08 -1.37 -2.28
CA ILE A 48 -6.31 -1.72 -1.09
C ILE A 48 -4.85 -1.61 -1.44
N SER A 49 -4.17 -0.62 -0.87
CA SER A 49 -2.73 -0.44 -1.03
C SER A 49 -2.00 -1.19 0.08
N LEU A 50 -1.03 -2.01 -0.33
CA LEU A 50 -0.14 -2.75 0.57
C LEU A 50 1.20 -2.05 0.65
N ASP A 51 1.68 -1.81 1.85
CA ASP A 51 3.00 -1.23 2.05
C ASP A 51 3.62 -1.68 3.38
N GLY A 52 4.95 -1.76 3.37
CA GLY A 52 5.76 -2.19 4.50
C GLY A 52 6.49 -1.03 5.15
N LYS A 53 6.34 -0.88 6.48
CA LYS A 53 7.06 0.11 7.26
C LYS A 53 7.92 -0.55 8.34
N THR A 54 9.21 -0.17 8.39
CA THR A 54 10.11 -0.54 9.48
C THR A 54 10.01 0.48 10.61
N VAL A 55 9.63 0.03 11.81
CA VAL A 55 9.59 0.87 13.02
C VAL A 55 11.00 0.94 13.60
N ARG A 56 11.74 1.99 13.25
CA ARG A 56 13.20 2.11 13.47
C ARG A 56 13.62 2.06 14.92
N SER A 57 12.81 2.60 15.83
CA SER A 57 13.11 2.62 17.27
C SER A 57 13.23 1.23 17.88
N THR A 58 12.48 0.27 17.34
CA THR A 58 12.42 -1.10 17.90
C THR A 58 13.70 -1.90 17.72
N GLY A 59 14.56 -1.56 16.74
CA GLY A 59 15.86 -2.19 16.52
C GLY A 59 17.02 -1.56 17.30
N LYS A 60 16.85 -0.31 17.78
CA LYS A 60 17.92 0.41 18.49
C LYS A 60 18.12 -0.03 19.93
N MET A 61 17.10 -0.64 20.53
CA MET A 61 17.08 -0.99 21.96
C MET A 61 17.53 -2.41 22.24
N GLN A 62 17.49 -3.29 21.25
CA GLN A 62 17.93 -4.67 21.40
C GLN A 62 19.17 -4.92 20.54
N LYS A 63 20.29 -5.20 21.21
CA LYS A 63 21.62 -5.29 20.61
C LYS A 63 21.76 -6.36 19.50
N TYR A 64 20.74 -7.23 19.32
CA TYR A 64 20.77 -8.39 18.42
C TYR A 64 19.45 -8.68 17.69
N GLU A 65 18.43 -7.83 17.78
CA GLU A 65 17.15 -8.09 17.10
C GLU A 65 16.87 -7.10 15.96
N SER A 66 16.37 -7.60 14.86
CA SER A 66 15.91 -6.78 13.74
C SER A 66 14.73 -5.89 14.18
N PRO A 67 14.64 -4.66 13.67
CA PRO A 67 13.53 -3.78 13.96
C PRO A 67 12.22 -4.38 13.45
N LEU A 68 11.13 -4.12 14.17
CA LEU A 68 9.80 -4.55 13.78
C LEU A 68 9.42 -3.99 12.41
N HIS A 69 9.08 -4.86 11.48
CA HIS A 69 8.57 -4.50 10.16
C HIS A 69 7.08 -4.80 10.08
N ILE A 70 6.26 -3.85 9.66
CA ILE A 70 4.80 -3.93 9.65
C ILE A 70 4.29 -3.72 8.24
N ILE A 71 3.57 -4.71 7.71
CA ILE A 71 2.83 -4.63 6.47
C ILE A 71 1.43 -4.13 6.79
N SER A 72 0.99 -3.10 6.10
CA SER A 72 -0.35 -2.51 6.25
C SER A 72 -1.16 -2.68 4.99
N ALA A 73 -2.42 -3.03 5.13
CA ALA A 73 -3.44 -2.99 4.08
C ALA A 73 -4.31 -1.75 4.32
N GLN A 74 -4.27 -0.79 3.40
CA GLN A 74 -4.99 0.48 3.51
C GLN A 74 -6.05 0.60 2.42
N ILE A 75 -7.27 0.97 2.79
CA ILE A 75 -8.34 1.34 1.86
C ILE A 75 -8.07 2.77 1.41
N SER A 76 -7.55 2.92 0.21
CA SER A 76 -7.01 4.20 -0.27
C SER A 76 -8.09 5.27 -0.47
N GLU A 77 -9.33 4.89 -0.84
CA GLU A 77 -10.46 5.80 -1.00
C GLU A 77 -10.86 6.49 0.31
N LEU A 78 -10.78 5.76 1.40
CA LEU A 78 -11.17 6.23 2.73
C LEU A 78 -9.95 6.68 3.55
N GLY A 79 -8.76 6.31 3.11
CA GLY A 79 -7.52 6.49 3.85
C GLY A 79 -7.47 5.71 5.17
N LEU A 80 -8.29 4.66 5.31
CA LEU A 80 -8.40 3.85 6.51
C LEU A 80 -7.48 2.64 6.43
N THR A 81 -6.78 2.33 7.49
CA THR A 81 -6.08 1.05 7.61
C THR A 81 -7.11 -0.05 7.86
N LEU A 82 -7.15 -1.05 6.98
CA LEU A 82 -8.05 -2.21 7.10
C LEU A 82 -7.49 -3.26 8.04
N SER A 83 -6.23 -3.60 7.87
CA SER A 83 -5.55 -4.66 8.62
C SER A 83 -4.03 -4.49 8.54
N GLN A 84 -3.32 -5.24 9.35
CA GLN A 84 -1.86 -5.28 9.31
C GLN A 84 -1.31 -6.65 9.70
N CYS A 85 -0.09 -6.91 9.32
CA CYS A 85 0.70 -8.06 9.80
C CYS A 85 2.11 -7.60 10.11
N SER A 86 2.75 -8.18 11.10
CA SER A 86 4.14 -7.87 11.45
C SER A 86 5.06 -9.02 11.11
N THR A 87 6.25 -8.70 10.67
CA THR A 87 7.37 -9.64 10.54
C THR A 87 8.56 -9.15 11.37
N GLU A 88 9.39 -10.06 11.79
CA GLU A 88 10.59 -9.74 12.57
C GLU A 88 11.76 -9.33 11.67
N ASP A 89 11.66 -9.62 10.36
CA ASP A 89 12.69 -9.30 9.38
C ASP A 89 12.05 -8.81 8.09
N LYS A 90 12.61 -7.75 7.51
CA LYS A 90 12.20 -7.21 6.21
C LYS A 90 12.35 -8.24 5.07
N SER A 91 13.30 -9.17 5.18
CA SER A 91 13.46 -10.27 4.20
C SER A 91 12.23 -11.17 4.09
N ASN A 92 11.36 -11.17 5.11
CA ASN A 92 10.10 -11.92 5.14
C ASN A 92 8.88 -11.10 4.69
N GLU A 93 9.08 -9.93 4.05
CA GLU A 93 7.99 -9.06 3.62
C GLU A 93 7.06 -9.78 2.63
N ILE A 94 7.59 -10.36 1.56
CA ILE A 94 6.81 -11.04 0.53
C ILE A 94 5.93 -12.17 1.11
N PRO A 95 6.45 -13.14 1.88
CA PRO A 95 5.62 -14.16 2.51
C PRO A 95 4.56 -13.59 3.46
N THR A 96 4.89 -12.47 4.14
CA THR A 96 3.97 -11.81 5.08
C THR A 96 2.82 -11.13 4.34
N VAL A 97 3.10 -10.46 3.20
CA VAL A 97 2.08 -9.89 2.30
C VAL A 97 1.16 -11.00 1.79
N GLN A 98 1.72 -12.11 1.31
CA GLN A 98 0.94 -13.25 0.81
C GLN A 98 0.05 -13.87 1.90
N LYS A 99 0.56 -13.97 3.14
CA LYS A 99 -0.22 -14.42 4.30
C LYS A 99 -1.37 -13.45 4.58
N LEU A 100 -1.08 -12.14 4.66
CA LEU A 100 -2.10 -11.11 4.90
C LEU A 100 -3.20 -11.15 3.84
N LEU A 101 -2.85 -11.25 2.56
CA LEU A 101 -3.81 -11.37 1.47
C LEU A 101 -4.70 -12.61 1.58
N LYS A 102 -4.15 -13.75 2.00
CA LYS A 102 -4.94 -15.00 2.20
C LYS A 102 -5.95 -14.89 3.36
N GLU A 103 -5.65 -14.09 4.36
CA GLU A 103 -6.51 -13.88 5.53
C GLU A 103 -7.59 -12.81 5.29
N LEU A 104 -7.34 -11.86 4.36
CA LEU A 104 -8.25 -10.77 4.04
C LEU A 104 -9.32 -11.20 3.03
N ASN A 105 -10.56 -10.74 3.21
CA ASN A 105 -11.55 -10.76 2.14
C ASN A 105 -11.33 -9.56 1.22
N ILE A 106 -10.72 -9.81 0.05
CA ILE A 106 -10.36 -8.79 -0.93
C ILE A 106 -11.21 -8.86 -2.20
N LYS A 107 -12.26 -9.69 -2.21
CA LYS A 107 -13.11 -9.89 -3.39
C LYS A 107 -13.62 -8.56 -3.95
N GLY A 108 -13.48 -8.38 -5.27
CA GLY A 108 -13.97 -7.20 -6.01
C GLY A 108 -13.12 -5.94 -5.82
N THR A 109 -11.99 -6.00 -5.10
CA THR A 109 -11.11 -4.85 -4.90
C THR A 109 -9.94 -4.85 -5.89
N MET A 110 -9.30 -3.67 -6.05
CA MET A 110 -8.00 -3.53 -6.69
C MET A 110 -6.91 -3.53 -5.63
N ILE A 111 -5.93 -4.42 -5.74
CA ILE A 111 -4.76 -4.45 -4.86
C ILE A 111 -3.61 -3.72 -5.54
N THR A 112 -3.05 -2.72 -4.88
CA THR A 112 -1.82 -2.05 -5.31
C THR A 112 -0.69 -2.37 -4.34
N ALA A 113 0.48 -2.58 -4.86
CA ALA A 113 1.68 -2.83 -4.08
C ALA A 113 2.92 -2.34 -4.82
N ASP A 114 3.97 -2.05 -4.06
CA ASP A 114 5.25 -1.65 -4.60
C ASP A 114 5.93 -2.77 -5.41
N ALA A 115 7.04 -2.43 -6.06
CA ALA A 115 7.74 -3.38 -6.91
C ALA A 115 8.29 -4.61 -6.16
N LEU A 116 8.61 -4.50 -4.87
CA LEU A 116 9.07 -5.65 -4.08
C LEU A 116 7.99 -6.73 -4.01
N ASN A 117 6.75 -6.31 -3.89
CA ASN A 117 5.56 -7.16 -3.78
C ASN A 117 4.95 -7.54 -5.15
N CYS A 118 5.53 -7.07 -6.26
CA CYS A 118 5.25 -7.51 -7.62
C CYS A 118 5.81 -8.93 -7.82
N GLN A 119 5.04 -9.95 -7.41
CA GLN A 119 5.42 -11.37 -7.46
C GLN A 119 4.32 -12.19 -8.12
N LYS A 120 4.71 -13.22 -8.90
CA LYS A 120 3.77 -14.10 -9.63
C LYS A 120 2.80 -14.80 -8.68
N GLU A 121 3.31 -15.30 -7.56
CA GLU A 121 2.51 -15.97 -6.53
C GLU A 121 1.53 -15.01 -5.85
N THR A 122 1.94 -13.74 -5.65
CA THR A 122 1.06 -12.70 -5.09
C THR A 122 -0.08 -12.40 -6.06
N ALA A 123 0.20 -12.27 -7.36
CA ALA A 123 -0.80 -12.10 -8.40
C ALA A 123 -1.81 -13.27 -8.41
N GLU A 124 -1.32 -14.50 -8.31
CA GLU A 124 -2.16 -15.71 -8.27
C GLU A 124 -3.11 -15.72 -7.05
N ILE A 125 -2.60 -15.37 -5.85
CA ILE A 125 -3.40 -15.29 -4.62
C ILE A 125 -4.53 -14.27 -4.79
N ILE A 126 -4.25 -13.09 -5.36
CA ILE A 126 -5.22 -12.02 -5.56
C ILE A 126 -6.32 -12.48 -6.53
N VAL A 127 -5.93 -13.00 -7.69
CA VAL A 127 -6.87 -13.46 -8.72
C VAL A 127 -7.73 -14.62 -8.24
N LYS A 128 -7.18 -15.59 -7.50
CA LYS A 128 -7.94 -16.70 -6.90
C LYS A 128 -9.03 -16.22 -5.95
N GLN A 129 -8.84 -15.08 -5.29
CA GLN A 129 -9.84 -14.47 -4.41
C GLN A 129 -10.83 -13.55 -5.16
N LYS A 130 -10.81 -13.53 -6.49
CA LYS A 130 -11.69 -12.69 -7.33
C LYS A 130 -11.46 -11.19 -7.08
N ALA A 131 -10.22 -10.81 -6.87
CA ALA A 131 -9.73 -9.43 -6.83
C ALA A 131 -8.80 -9.18 -8.02
N ASP A 132 -8.48 -7.92 -8.27
CA ASP A 132 -7.55 -7.51 -9.30
C ASP A 132 -6.28 -6.91 -8.70
N TYR A 133 -5.20 -6.91 -9.46
CA TYR A 133 -3.95 -6.26 -9.05
C TYR A 133 -3.54 -5.15 -10.02
N LEU A 134 -2.84 -4.17 -9.49
CA LEU A 134 -2.01 -3.21 -10.22
C LEU A 134 -0.65 -3.15 -9.53
N PHE A 135 0.37 -3.71 -10.15
CA PHE A 135 1.72 -3.77 -9.61
C PHE A 135 2.68 -2.86 -10.35
N SER A 136 3.51 -2.16 -9.60
CA SER A 136 4.64 -1.42 -10.13
C SER A 136 5.74 -2.39 -10.55
N VAL A 137 6.29 -2.22 -11.77
CA VAL A 137 7.37 -3.05 -12.32
C VAL A 137 8.67 -2.27 -12.28
N LYS A 138 9.69 -2.82 -11.62
CA LYS A 138 11.03 -2.24 -11.51
C LYS A 138 12.10 -3.29 -11.81
N ASP A 139 13.31 -3.04 -11.38
CA ASP A 139 14.50 -3.85 -11.68
C ASP A 139 14.50 -5.26 -11.05
N ASN A 140 13.54 -5.58 -10.18
CA ASN A 140 13.31 -6.94 -9.70
C ASN A 140 12.77 -7.90 -10.78
N HIS A 141 12.22 -7.36 -11.88
CA HIS A 141 11.81 -8.09 -13.07
C HIS A 141 12.42 -7.44 -14.34
N PRO A 142 13.75 -7.53 -14.54
CA PRO A 142 14.46 -6.76 -15.55
C PRO A 142 13.99 -7.03 -16.98
N ASN A 143 13.73 -8.29 -17.33
CA ASN A 143 13.25 -8.64 -18.68
C ASN A 143 11.82 -8.15 -18.92
N LEU A 144 10.92 -8.27 -17.94
CA LEU A 144 9.56 -7.75 -18.02
C LEU A 144 9.59 -6.23 -18.16
N LYS A 145 10.38 -5.54 -17.33
CA LYS A 145 10.54 -4.09 -17.38
C LYS A 145 11.03 -3.66 -18.73
N LYS A 146 12.10 -4.27 -19.25
CA LYS A 146 12.69 -3.93 -20.52
C LYS A 146 11.70 -4.10 -21.69
N ASN A 147 10.98 -5.22 -21.74
CA ASN A 147 10.01 -5.46 -22.81
C ASN A 147 8.86 -4.41 -22.76
N ILE A 148 8.40 -4.05 -21.57
CA ILE A 148 7.40 -2.99 -21.40
C ILE A 148 7.97 -1.64 -21.81
N GLU A 149 9.20 -1.32 -21.40
CA GLU A 149 9.88 -0.07 -21.74
C GLU A 149 10.08 0.09 -23.24
N ASP A 150 10.64 -0.93 -23.89
CA ASP A 150 10.87 -0.93 -25.34
C ASP A 150 9.55 -0.72 -26.12
N PHE A 151 8.46 -1.37 -25.69
CA PHE A 151 7.15 -1.22 -26.31
C PHE A 151 6.53 0.18 -26.09
N ILE A 152 6.59 0.68 -24.86
CA ILE A 152 5.93 1.95 -24.49
C ILE A 152 6.70 3.17 -25.01
N GLN A 153 8.02 3.08 -25.15
CA GLN A 153 8.84 4.18 -25.64
C GLN A 153 8.93 4.22 -27.17
N ASP A 154 8.44 3.22 -27.88
CA ASP A 154 8.31 3.24 -29.34
C ASP A 154 7.18 4.20 -29.75
N GLU A 155 7.50 5.22 -30.54
CA GLU A 155 6.54 6.26 -31.00
C GLU A 155 5.36 5.67 -31.78
N ALA A 156 5.61 4.64 -32.61
CA ALA A 156 4.56 3.99 -33.38
C ALA A 156 3.58 3.26 -32.46
N MET A 157 4.10 2.61 -31.40
CA MET A 157 3.28 1.92 -30.40
C MET A 157 2.52 2.92 -29.52
N GLN A 158 3.14 4.03 -29.11
CA GLN A 158 2.46 5.08 -28.34
C GLN A 158 1.21 5.60 -29.03
N ASN A 159 1.22 5.76 -30.34
CA ASN A 159 0.08 6.23 -31.13
C ASN A 159 -1.10 5.25 -31.14
N THR A 160 -0.88 3.98 -30.76
CA THR A 160 -1.94 2.95 -30.66
C THR A 160 -2.52 2.87 -29.25
N MET A 161 -1.88 3.49 -28.25
CA MET A 161 -2.30 3.42 -26.84
C MET A 161 -3.27 4.53 -26.47
N GLN A 162 -4.09 4.24 -25.46
CA GLN A 162 -4.81 5.33 -24.77
C GLN A 162 -3.80 6.16 -23.98
N SER A 163 -3.88 7.47 -24.09
CA SER A 163 -3.00 8.37 -23.33
C SER A 163 -3.73 9.61 -22.83
N ILE A 164 -3.26 10.17 -21.72
CA ILE A 164 -3.71 11.45 -21.16
C ILE A 164 -2.53 12.16 -20.51
N SER A 165 -2.44 13.48 -20.70
CA SER A 165 -1.46 14.32 -20.03
C SER A 165 -2.15 15.27 -19.06
N LYS A 166 -1.58 15.42 -17.86
CA LYS A 166 -1.99 16.41 -16.86
C LYS A 166 -0.79 17.20 -16.39
N THR A 167 -0.94 18.51 -16.31
CA THR A 167 0.09 19.41 -15.79
C THR A 167 -0.40 20.04 -14.49
N GLU A 168 0.39 19.93 -13.45
CA GLU A 168 0.14 20.53 -12.13
C GLU A 168 1.29 21.49 -11.80
N LYS A 169 0.98 22.62 -11.16
CA LYS A 169 1.96 23.58 -10.67
C LYS A 169 1.83 23.71 -9.16
N GLY A 170 2.89 23.45 -8.43
CA GLY A 170 2.89 23.55 -6.98
C GLY A 170 4.30 23.42 -6.40
N HIS A 171 4.49 23.91 -5.18
CA HIS A 171 5.75 23.80 -4.43
C HIS A 171 7.02 24.21 -5.22
N GLY A 172 6.90 25.26 -6.08
CA GLY A 172 8.04 25.77 -6.86
C GLY A 172 8.44 24.90 -8.04
N ARG A 173 7.59 23.94 -8.46
CA ARG A 173 7.83 23.10 -9.64
C ARG A 173 6.60 22.97 -10.53
N ILE A 174 6.85 22.76 -11.82
CA ILE A 174 5.85 22.32 -12.78
C ILE A 174 6.05 20.81 -12.96
N GLU A 175 4.97 20.07 -12.85
CA GLU A 175 4.97 18.62 -13.00
C GLU A 175 3.96 18.23 -14.07
N LYS A 176 4.45 17.62 -15.16
CA LYS A 176 3.62 17.09 -16.23
C LYS A 176 3.66 15.57 -16.18
N ARG A 177 2.50 14.95 -16.00
CA ARG A 177 2.32 13.50 -16.02
C ARG A 177 1.59 13.08 -17.28
N THR A 178 2.20 12.20 -18.04
CA THR A 178 1.59 11.55 -19.20
C THR A 178 1.43 10.08 -18.89
N ALA A 179 0.19 9.59 -18.88
CA ALA A 179 -0.11 8.18 -18.68
C ALA A 179 -0.42 7.53 -20.03
N PHE A 180 0.03 6.29 -20.17
CA PHE A 180 -0.20 5.41 -21.31
C PHE A 180 -0.79 4.09 -20.84
N VAL A 181 -1.78 3.56 -21.56
CA VAL A 181 -2.40 2.27 -21.27
C VAL A 181 -2.63 1.50 -22.56
N THR A 182 -2.22 0.23 -22.55
CA THR A 182 -2.64 -0.76 -23.55
C THR A 182 -3.28 -1.97 -22.85
N ASN A 183 -4.42 -2.43 -23.40
CA ASN A 183 -5.09 -3.66 -23.01
C ASN A 183 -4.79 -4.81 -23.98
N GLU A 184 -3.95 -4.56 -24.99
CA GLU A 184 -3.39 -5.56 -25.88
C GLU A 184 -2.08 -6.07 -25.28
N THR A 185 -2.10 -7.28 -24.73
CA THR A 185 -0.97 -7.85 -23.99
C THR A 185 -0.36 -9.07 -24.66
N ASP A 186 -0.87 -9.48 -25.84
CA ASP A 186 -0.44 -10.71 -26.53
C ASP A 186 1.00 -10.66 -27.07
N TRP A 187 1.52 -9.47 -27.26
CA TRP A 187 2.91 -9.23 -27.68
C TRP A 187 3.93 -9.50 -26.55
N LEU A 188 3.50 -9.50 -25.28
CA LEU A 188 4.40 -9.66 -24.15
C LEU A 188 4.75 -11.13 -23.92
N GLU A 189 6.02 -11.50 -24.07
CA GLU A 189 6.51 -12.87 -23.88
C GLU A 189 6.14 -13.45 -22.50
N GLN A 190 6.22 -12.61 -21.45
CA GLN A 190 5.93 -13.01 -20.06
C GLN A 190 4.43 -12.98 -19.71
N LYS A 191 3.53 -12.75 -20.67
CA LYS A 191 2.09 -12.65 -20.40
C LYS A 191 1.55 -13.82 -19.57
N ASN A 192 1.91 -15.04 -19.96
CA ASN A 192 1.41 -16.26 -19.34
C ASN A 192 2.02 -16.54 -17.95
N ASP A 193 3.06 -15.84 -17.57
CA ASP A 193 3.68 -15.92 -16.25
C ASP A 193 2.86 -15.22 -15.18
N TRP A 194 1.99 -14.30 -15.59
CA TRP A 194 1.20 -13.47 -14.68
C TRP A 194 -0.29 -13.84 -14.75
N SER A 195 -0.84 -14.15 -13.61
CA SER A 195 -2.24 -14.57 -13.50
C SER A 195 -3.19 -13.48 -14.04
N ASN A 196 -3.96 -13.80 -15.08
CA ASN A 196 -4.92 -12.91 -15.74
C ASN A 196 -4.36 -11.56 -16.22
N LEU A 197 -3.09 -11.47 -16.62
CA LEU A 197 -2.53 -10.21 -17.13
C LEU A 197 -3.37 -9.69 -18.32
N ALA A 198 -3.96 -8.51 -18.14
CA ALA A 198 -4.92 -7.93 -19.09
C ALA A 198 -4.64 -6.48 -19.46
N CYS A 199 -3.67 -5.83 -18.78
CA CYS A 199 -3.34 -4.44 -19.03
C CYS A 199 -1.88 -4.16 -18.68
N ILE A 200 -1.25 -3.34 -19.51
CA ILE A 200 0.07 -2.74 -19.26
C ILE A 200 -0.12 -1.23 -19.27
N GLY A 201 0.50 -0.55 -18.33
CA GLY A 201 0.47 0.89 -18.22
C GLY A 201 1.82 1.49 -17.93
N ALA A 202 1.98 2.77 -18.26
CA ALA A 202 3.12 3.57 -17.83
C ALA A 202 2.70 4.99 -17.48
N ILE A 203 3.45 5.61 -16.60
CA ILE A 203 3.33 7.03 -16.28
C ILE A 203 4.72 7.66 -16.47
N HIS A 204 4.80 8.61 -17.41
CA HIS A 204 5.96 9.46 -17.59
C HIS A 204 5.72 10.77 -16.84
N THR A 205 6.59 11.08 -15.89
CA THR A 205 6.53 12.32 -15.13
C THR A 205 7.71 13.19 -15.50
N GLU A 206 7.43 14.40 -15.98
CA GLU A 206 8.41 15.43 -16.28
C GLU A 206 8.35 16.51 -15.20
N PHE A 207 9.48 16.85 -14.63
CA PHE A 207 9.63 17.88 -13.61
C PHE A 207 10.40 19.06 -14.19
N GLU A 208 9.87 20.27 -13.99
CA GLU A 208 10.57 21.51 -14.31
C GLU A 208 10.68 22.36 -13.05
N THR A 209 11.91 22.67 -12.67
CA THR A 209 12.26 23.49 -11.50
C THR A 209 13.23 24.59 -11.91
N ASP A 210 13.46 25.57 -11.06
CA ASP A 210 14.46 26.61 -11.29
C ASP A 210 15.90 26.04 -11.46
N LYS A 211 16.12 24.77 -11.02
CA LYS A 211 17.42 24.08 -11.12
C LYS A 211 17.57 23.23 -12.39
N GLY A 212 16.51 23.06 -13.17
CA GLY A 212 16.53 22.26 -14.40
C GLY A 212 15.35 21.36 -14.57
N LYS A 213 15.41 20.53 -15.62
CA LYS A 213 14.39 19.54 -15.98
C LYS A 213 14.89 18.13 -15.68
N SER A 214 13.97 17.30 -15.22
CA SER A 214 14.20 15.86 -15.02
C SER A 214 12.94 15.09 -15.38
N SER A 215 13.07 13.80 -15.67
CA SER A 215 11.92 12.95 -15.94
C SER A 215 12.14 11.55 -15.38
N GLU A 216 11.03 10.86 -15.15
CA GLU A 216 11.02 9.47 -14.67
C GLU A 216 9.87 8.69 -15.29
N TRP A 217 10.08 7.38 -15.47
CA TRP A 217 9.09 6.44 -15.96
C TRP A 217 8.72 5.44 -14.88
N HIS A 218 7.42 5.22 -14.71
CA HIS A 218 6.87 4.16 -13.85
C HIS A 218 6.05 3.21 -14.71
N TYR A 219 6.35 1.91 -14.64
CA TYR A 219 5.68 0.86 -15.41
C TYR A 219 4.80 0.01 -14.52
N TYR A 220 3.67 -0.42 -15.06
CA TYR A 220 2.63 -1.14 -14.32
C TYR A 220 2.09 -2.32 -15.13
N ILE A 221 1.70 -3.37 -14.41
CA ILE A 221 0.94 -4.51 -14.93
C ILE A 221 -0.34 -4.71 -14.11
N SER A 222 -1.43 -5.12 -14.75
CA SER A 222 -2.72 -5.34 -14.10
C SER A 222 -3.46 -6.55 -14.64
N SER A 223 -4.20 -7.24 -13.75
CA SER A 223 -5.14 -8.31 -14.13
C SER A 223 -6.43 -7.78 -14.72
N LYS A 224 -6.72 -6.50 -14.56
CA LYS A 224 -7.93 -5.83 -15.05
C LYS A 224 -7.57 -4.92 -16.23
N LYS A 225 -8.43 -4.92 -17.25
CA LYS A 225 -8.40 -3.89 -18.30
C LYS A 225 -8.69 -2.54 -17.66
N LEU A 226 -7.82 -1.56 -17.89
CA LEU A 226 -7.91 -0.22 -17.31
C LEU A 226 -8.04 0.83 -18.39
N THR A 227 -8.68 1.94 -18.03
CA THR A 227 -8.53 3.21 -18.75
C THR A 227 -7.33 3.99 -18.21
N VAL A 228 -6.88 5.01 -18.91
CA VAL A 228 -5.76 5.87 -18.45
C VAL A 228 -6.10 6.61 -17.16
N GLU A 229 -7.37 7.00 -16.97
CA GLU A 229 -7.85 7.64 -15.75
C GLU A 229 -7.85 6.68 -14.57
N GLU A 230 -8.22 5.41 -14.80
CA GLU A 230 -8.16 4.36 -13.78
C GLU A 230 -6.72 4.08 -13.36
N LEU A 231 -5.78 3.99 -14.33
CA LEU A 231 -4.35 3.83 -14.02
C LEU A 231 -3.84 4.97 -13.14
N LEU A 232 -4.05 6.22 -13.56
CA LEU A 232 -3.62 7.40 -12.79
C LEU A 232 -4.24 7.43 -11.38
N ARG A 233 -5.51 7.06 -11.28
CA ARG A 233 -6.21 7.01 -9.99
C ARG A 233 -5.61 5.99 -9.05
N HIS A 234 -5.36 4.75 -9.52
CA HIS A 234 -4.83 3.68 -8.68
C HIS A 234 -3.36 3.90 -8.34
N ALA A 235 -2.53 4.35 -9.29
CA ALA A 235 -1.13 4.68 -9.04
C ALA A 235 -0.98 5.80 -8.00
N ARG A 236 -1.83 6.85 -8.08
CA ARG A 236 -1.80 7.94 -7.09
C ARG A 236 -2.22 7.47 -5.70
N LYS A 237 -3.06 6.43 -5.61
CA LYS A 237 -3.52 5.88 -4.34
C LYS A 237 -2.49 5.01 -3.64
N GLU A 238 -1.59 4.39 -4.38
CA GLU A 238 -0.42 3.71 -3.82
C GLU A 238 0.37 4.67 -2.91
N TRP A 239 0.58 5.91 -3.32
CA TRP A 239 1.30 6.93 -2.54
C TRP A 239 0.53 7.45 -1.32
N SER A 240 -0.76 7.19 -1.21
CA SER A 240 -1.55 7.61 -0.04
C SER A 240 -1.11 6.96 1.26
N VAL A 241 -0.44 5.81 1.19
CA VAL A 241 0.11 5.09 2.34
C VAL A 241 1.26 5.88 2.98
N GLU A 242 2.05 6.61 2.19
CA GLU A 242 3.13 7.48 2.69
C GLU A 242 2.58 8.55 3.65
N THR A 243 1.40 9.08 3.37
CA THR A 243 0.73 10.04 4.26
C THR A 243 0.40 9.42 5.63
N MET A 244 -0.01 8.15 5.66
CA MET A 244 -0.25 7.44 6.92
C MET A 244 1.07 7.24 7.69
N HIS A 245 2.13 6.86 7.00
CA HIS A 245 3.46 6.69 7.60
C HIS A 245 3.97 8.01 8.18
N TRP A 246 3.80 9.11 7.45
CA TRP A 246 4.15 10.44 7.96
C TRP A 246 3.36 10.81 9.22
N LEU A 247 2.03 10.53 9.26
CA LEU A 247 1.23 10.76 10.47
C LEU A 247 1.72 9.93 11.65
N LEU A 248 2.06 8.65 11.43
CA LEU A 248 2.59 7.78 12.48
C LEU A 248 3.92 8.31 13.04
N ASP A 249 4.81 8.82 12.17
CA ASP A 249 6.13 9.28 12.59
C ASP A 249 6.10 10.67 13.22
N VAL A 250 5.36 11.61 12.63
CA VAL A 250 5.38 13.02 13.05
C VAL A 250 4.42 13.28 14.21
N HIS A 251 3.20 12.72 14.16
CA HIS A 251 2.19 13.01 15.17
C HIS A 251 2.07 11.96 16.26
N PHE A 252 2.36 10.71 15.95
CA PHE A 252 2.31 9.60 16.92
C PHE A 252 3.70 9.18 17.40
N GLU A 253 4.75 9.84 16.92
CA GLU A 253 6.15 9.62 17.33
C GLU A 253 6.53 8.12 17.33
N GLU A 254 6.07 7.38 16.31
CA GLU A 254 6.23 5.93 16.26
C GLU A 254 7.69 5.52 16.28
N ASP A 255 8.54 6.21 15.50
CA ASP A 255 9.98 5.97 15.43
C ASP A 255 10.76 6.42 16.69
N TRP A 256 10.10 7.06 17.65
CA TRP A 256 10.66 7.45 18.96
C TRP A 256 10.17 6.55 20.11
N CYS A 257 9.29 5.60 19.83
CA CYS A 257 8.73 4.70 20.84
C CYS A 257 9.83 3.77 21.39
N ARG A 258 10.14 3.89 22.69
CA ARG A 258 11.20 3.13 23.37
C ARG A 258 10.70 1.91 24.13
N VAL A 259 9.59 1.33 23.71
CA VAL A 259 9.05 0.11 24.31
C VAL A 259 9.81 -1.10 23.80
N GLU A 260 10.32 -1.95 24.71
CA GLU A 260 11.09 -3.15 24.36
C GLU A 260 10.23 -4.38 24.10
N ASP A 261 9.09 -4.50 24.80
CA ASP A 261 8.20 -5.66 24.66
C ASP A 261 7.52 -5.69 23.29
N LYS A 262 7.74 -6.77 22.55
CA LYS A 262 7.24 -6.93 21.16
C LYS A 262 5.71 -6.93 21.07
N ASN A 263 5.00 -7.50 22.05
CA ASN A 263 3.54 -7.48 22.04
C ASN A 263 3.02 -6.05 22.23
N ILE A 264 3.64 -5.29 23.14
CA ILE A 264 3.28 -3.89 23.34
C ILE A 264 3.56 -3.09 22.08
N GLN A 265 4.70 -3.27 21.42
CA GLN A 265 5.05 -2.56 20.17
C GLN A 265 4.00 -2.82 19.08
N LYS A 266 3.65 -4.11 18.84
CA LYS A 266 2.65 -4.50 17.84
C LYS A 266 1.26 -3.93 18.18
N ASN A 267 0.85 -4.02 19.42
CA ASN A 267 -0.45 -3.53 19.88
C ASN A 267 -0.54 -2.00 19.85
N LEU A 268 0.52 -1.28 20.22
CA LEU A 268 0.58 0.18 20.09
C LEU A 268 0.44 0.64 18.66
N ASN A 269 1.06 -0.07 17.70
CA ASN A 269 0.91 0.25 16.28
C ASN A 269 -0.56 0.10 15.83
N ILE A 270 -1.27 -0.96 16.26
CA ILE A 270 -2.70 -1.13 15.99
C ILE A 270 -3.50 0.03 16.60
N PHE A 271 -3.22 0.41 17.85
CA PHE A 271 -3.90 1.53 18.52
C PHE A 271 -3.68 2.86 17.80
N ARG A 272 -2.47 3.15 17.35
CA ARG A 272 -2.17 4.36 16.55
C ARG A 272 -3.01 4.40 15.28
N LYS A 273 -3.13 3.27 14.57
CA LYS A 273 -3.96 3.15 13.37
C LYS A 273 -5.44 3.24 13.67
N CYS A 274 -5.92 2.69 14.79
CA CYS A 274 -7.28 2.93 15.27
C CYS A 274 -7.55 4.43 15.46
N ALA A 275 -6.63 5.14 16.13
CA ALA A 275 -6.76 6.58 16.35
C ALA A 275 -6.78 7.37 15.04
N ILE A 276 -5.91 7.05 14.08
CA ILE A 276 -5.91 7.67 12.74
C ILE A 276 -7.24 7.42 12.03
N ASN A 277 -7.74 6.18 12.05
CA ASN A 277 -9.02 5.83 11.43
C ASN A 277 -10.17 6.63 12.06
N LEU A 278 -10.24 6.72 13.39
CA LEU A 278 -11.26 7.51 14.10
C LEU A 278 -11.21 9.00 13.74
N ILE A 279 -10.00 9.58 13.67
CA ILE A 279 -9.83 11.00 13.28
C ILE A 279 -10.32 11.25 11.85
N LYS A 280 -10.05 10.31 10.92
CA LYS A 280 -10.50 10.42 9.53
C LYS A 280 -12.01 10.29 9.41
N LEU A 281 -12.61 9.37 10.13
CA LEU A 281 -14.07 9.18 10.17
C LEU A 281 -14.81 10.38 10.77
N TYR A 282 -14.20 11.04 11.77
CA TYR A 282 -14.80 12.23 12.37
C TYR A 282 -14.77 13.47 11.45
N LYS A 283 -13.82 13.51 10.50
CA LYS A 283 -13.67 14.62 9.56
C LYS A 283 -14.42 14.41 8.23
N SER A 284 -14.90 13.21 7.97
CA SER A 284 -15.73 12.88 6.79
C SER A 284 -17.20 13.08 7.08
#